data_9bdb833e65f51103aabe577df8470edb
#
_entry.id   9bdb833e65f51103aabe577df8470edb
#
_cell.length_a   1.000
_cell.length_b   1.000
_cell.length_c   1.000
_cell.angle_alpha   90.00
_cell.angle_beta   90.00
_cell.angle_gamma   90.00
#
_symmetry.space_group_name_H-M   'P 1'
#
loop_
_entity.id
_entity.type
_entity.pdbx_description
1 polymer ?
#
loop_
_entity_poly.entity_id
_entity_poly.type
_entity_poly.pdbx_seq_one_letter_code
_entity_poly.pdbx_strand_id
1 'polypeptide(L)'
;MARRRANSAKIDPALFHRSASSVTLTEDVITTYVSILRAEGRAEASLHLCETVLRQFLAFLPNGVLAKDSLSAWREQLLAEGFAIRTVNCRVSTVSALLEAMDCREFQVDRQLRPPQFEAPELTRQEYLRMLQTAKVLEDRRGYVLAKLFATTGLAVSDLPLVTVEVAKAGRLLKGREIVRFPEGLQTDLLAYAKQNGRLTGTIFTQKNGSPLMRTQVSVYIQKLGQDARIPVEKANVRALRQLHKAAVAAIEANFDLLVQQAYERQLEEEVSAGW
;
A
#
# COMPACT_ATOMS: atom_id res chain seq x y z
N MET A 1 3.44 -4.21 -14.88
CA MET A 1 3.28 -5.69 -14.78
C MET A 1 4.20 -6.21 -13.68
N ALA A 2 3.66 -6.50 -12.49
CA ALA A 2 4.42 -7.13 -11.41
C ALA A 2 4.68 -8.59 -11.81
N ARG A 3 5.94 -8.95 -12.08
CA ARG A 3 6.36 -10.34 -12.23
C ARG A 3 5.99 -11.09 -10.96
N ARG A 4 5.00 -12.00 -11.06
CA ARG A 4 4.82 -13.06 -10.06
C ARG A 4 6.16 -13.76 -9.92
N ARG A 5 6.87 -13.54 -8.81
CA ARG A 5 7.96 -14.44 -8.42
C ARG A 5 7.31 -15.80 -8.22
N ALA A 6 7.73 -16.78 -9.02
CA ALA A 6 7.36 -18.17 -8.80
C ALA A 6 7.69 -18.47 -7.33
N ASN A 7 6.70 -18.93 -6.58
CA ASN A 7 6.88 -19.36 -5.19
C ASN A 7 7.76 -20.62 -5.27
N SER A 8 9.04 -20.50 -4.90
CA SER A 8 9.97 -21.63 -4.93
C SER A 8 9.79 -22.54 -3.71
N ALA A 9 8.97 -22.12 -2.76
CA ALA A 9 8.68 -22.86 -1.54
C ALA A 9 7.88 -24.12 -1.87
N LYS A 10 8.50 -25.27 -1.73
CA LYS A 10 7.83 -26.57 -1.80
C LYS A 10 7.75 -27.17 -0.41
N ILE A 11 6.57 -27.69 -0.07
CA ILE A 11 6.32 -28.43 1.18
C ILE A 11 6.60 -29.90 0.91
N ASP A 12 7.26 -30.55 1.86
CA ASP A 12 7.53 -31.99 1.78
C ASP A 12 6.21 -32.78 1.74
N PRO A 13 5.97 -33.59 0.69
CA PRO A 13 4.78 -34.44 0.57
C PRO A 13 4.55 -35.39 1.74
N ALA A 14 5.56 -35.70 2.53
CA ALA A 14 5.45 -36.54 3.71
C ALA A 14 4.61 -35.89 4.85
N LEU A 15 4.44 -34.55 4.82
CA LEU A 15 3.74 -33.81 5.87
C LEU A 15 2.21 -33.81 5.71
N PHE A 16 1.68 -34.25 4.57
CA PHE A 16 0.26 -34.28 4.31
C PHE A 16 -0.16 -35.52 3.52
N HIS A 17 -1.41 -35.95 3.71
CA HIS A 17 -1.96 -37.04 2.91
C HIS A 17 -2.71 -36.47 1.70
N ARG A 18 -2.37 -36.96 0.51
CA ARG A 18 -3.02 -36.58 -0.77
C ARG A 18 -3.62 -37.81 -1.42
N SER A 19 -4.90 -37.72 -1.79
CA SER A 19 -5.60 -38.66 -2.67
C SER A 19 -6.02 -37.96 -3.97
N ALA A 20 -6.58 -38.70 -4.92
CA ALA A 20 -7.09 -38.12 -6.18
C ALA A 20 -8.21 -37.09 -5.98
N SER A 21 -8.95 -37.15 -4.85
CA SER A 21 -10.13 -36.32 -4.59
C SER A 21 -10.01 -35.40 -3.38
N SER A 22 -8.99 -35.57 -2.52
CA SER A 22 -8.84 -34.83 -1.28
C SER A 22 -7.39 -34.69 -0.84
N VAL A 23 -7.14 -33.65 -0.02
CA VAL A 23 -5.85 -33.39 0.63
C VAL A 23 -6.12 -33.11 2.10
N THR A 24 -5.29 -33.65 2.99
CA THR A 24 -5.39 -33.34 4.42
C THR A 24 -4.49 -32.15 4.76
N LEU A 25 -5.09 -31.06 5.24
CA LEU A 25 -4.39 -29.92 5.79
C LEU A 25 -4.25 -30.05 7.30
N THR A 26 -3.04 -29.82 7.83
CA THR A 26 -2.73 -29.91 9.26
C THR A 26 -2.05 -28.63 9.75
N GLU A 27 -2.00 -28.43 11.06
CA GLU A 27 -1.23 -27.32 11.68
C GLU A 27 0.27 -27.40 11.33
N ASP A 28 0.84 -28.60 11.21
CA ASP A 28 2.25 -28.80 10.86
C ASP A 28 2.55 -28.30 9.45
N VAL A 29 1.65 -28.52 8.50
CA VAL A 29 1.76 -27.99 7.13
C VAL A 29 1.76 -26.46 7.15
N ILE A 30 0.86 -25.84 7.92
CA ILE A 30 0.77 -24.38 8.04
C ILE A 30 2.05 -23.81 8.66
N THR A 31 2.50 -24.39 9.76
CA THR A 31 3.71 -23.96 10.48
C THR A 31 4.95 -24.08 9.61
N THR A 32 5.09 -25.19 8.88
CA THR A 32 6.19 -25.41 7.92
C THR A 32 6.14 -24.37 6.81
N TYR A 33 4.98 -24.12 6.23
CA TYR A 33 4.84 -23.12 5.17
C TYR A 33 5.22 -21.70 5.63
N VAL A 34 4.74 -21.28 6.81
CA VAL A 34 5.08 -19.98 7.40
C VAL A 34 6.58 -19.89 7.68
N SER A 35 7.22 -20.98 8.14
CA SER A 35 8.67 -21.02 8.36
C SER A 35 9.47 -20.86 7.07
N ILE A 36 9.02 -21.48 5.97
CA ILE A 36 9.63 -21.30 4.65
C ILE A 36 9.50 -19.83 4.19
N LEU A 37 8.32 -19.23 4.32
CA LEU A 37 8.10 -17.83 3.95
C LEU A 37 8.95 -16.87 4.79
N ARG A 38 9.20 -17.22 6.07
CA ARG A 38 10.10 -16.46 6.95
C ARG A 38 11.54 -16.54 6.48
N ALA A 39 12.00 -17.73 6.09
CA ALA A 39 13.33 -17.93 5.52
C ALA A 39 13.51 -17.18 4.17
N GLU A 40 12.44 -16.99 3.40
CA GLU A 40 12.43 -16.16 2.19
C GLU A 40 12.47 -14.64 2.48
N GLY A 41 12.47 -14.22 3.75
CA GLY A 41 12.55 -12.81 4.15
C GLY A 41 11.20 -12.07 4.06
N ARG A 42 10.06 -12.75 4.17
CA ARG A 42 8.75 -12.09 4.25
C ARG A 42 8.61 -11.31 5.55
N ALA A 43 7.96 -10.15 5.49
CA ALA A 43 7.72 -9.30 6.66
C ALA A 43 6.83 -10.02 7.69
N GLU A 44 7.17 -9.94 8.99
CA GLU A 44 6.44 -10.60 10.09
C GLU A 44 4.94 -10.28 10.11
N ALA A 45 4.55 -9.04 9.82
CA ALA A 45 3.12 -8.67 9.71
C ALA A 45 2.39 -9.45 8.60
N SER A 46 3.07 -9.76 7.48
CA SER A 46 2.52 -10.56 6.39
C SER A 46 2.46 -12.03 6.76
N LEU A 47 3.46 -12.54 7.51
CA LEU A 47 3.48 -13.92 8.00
C LEU A 47 2.34 -14.15 8.99
N HIS A 48 2.14 -13.25 9.95
CA HIS A 48 1.04 -13.34 10.92
C HIS A 48 -0.33 -13.33 10.23
N LEU A 49 -0.53 -12.47 9.23
CA LEU A 49 -1.77 -12.46 8.45
C LEU A 49 -1.96 -13.78 7.69
N CYS A 50 -0.91 -14.28 7.05
CA CYS A 50 -0.92 -15.56 6.32
C CYS A 50 -1.31 -16.70 7.25
N GLU A 51 -0.66 -16.84 8.40
CA GLU A 51 -0.92 -17.85 9.41
C GLU A 51 -2.36 -17.78 9.93
N THR A 52 -2.85 -16.59 10.26
CA THR A 52 -4.23 -16.37 10.70
C THR A 52 -5.24 -16.84 9.66
N VAL A 53 -5.03 -16.49 8.38
CA VAL A 53 -5.92 -16.88 7.28
C VAL A 53 -5.91 -18.39 7.07
N LEU A 54 -4.74 -19.02 7.11
CA LEU A 54 -4.61 -20.47 6.91
C LEU A 54 -5.26 -21.27 8.06
N ARG A 55 -5.12 -20.82 9.31
CA ARG A 55 -5.81 -21.42 10.45
C ARG A 55 -7.32 -21.25 10.37
N GLN A 56 -7.83 -20.11 9.91
CA GLN A 56 -9.26 -19.91 9.68
C GLN A 56 -9.78 -20.87 8.61
N PHE A 57 -9.02 -21.10 7.56
CA PHE A 57 -9.39 -22.07 6.54
C PHE A 57 -9.33 -23.51 7.07
N LEU A 58 -8.30 -23.87 7.83
CA LEU A 58 -8.22 -25.20 8.47
C LEU A 58 -9.43 -25.46 9.40
N ALA A 59 -9.83 -24.46 10.18
CA ALA A 59 -11.01 -24.56 11.06
C ALA A 59 -12.34 -24.71 10.29
N PHE A 60 -12.41 -24.21 9.06
CA PHE A 60 -13.56 -24.40 8.16
C PHE A 60 -13.64 -25.84 7.62
N LEU A 61 -12.52 -26.52 7.45
CA LEU A 61 -12.47 -27.85 6.84
C LEU A 61 -12.92 -28.94 7.82
N PRO A 62 -13.88 -29.82 7.46
CA PRO A 62 -14.23 -30.96 8.25
C PRO A 62 -13.03 -31.92 8.43
N ASN A 63 -12.57 -32.10 9.67
CA ASN A 63 -11.40 -32.91 10.00
C ASN A 63 -10.12 -32.55 9.24
N GLY A 64 -9.98 -31.28 8.79
CA GLY A 64 -8.85 -30.84 7.99
C GLY A 64 -8.81 -31.39 6.54
N VAL A 65 -9.89 -31.99 6.07
CA VAL A 65 -9.95 -32.60 4.73
C VAL A 65 -10.45 -31.58 3.71
N LEU A 66 -9.58 -31.25 2.75
CA LEU A 66 -9.85 -30.37 1.62
C LEU A 66 -10.34 -31.19 0.44
N ALA A 67 -11.55 -30.97 -0.04
CA ALA A 67 -12.11 -31.45 -1.30
C ALA A 67 -11.98 -30.38 -2.41
N LYS A 68 -12.27 -30.74 -3.67
CA LYS A 68 -12.11 -29.84 -4.84
C LYS A 68 -12.93 -28.55 -4.75
N ASP A 69 -14.08 -28.59 -4.08
CA ASP A 69 -15.01 -27.48 -3.92
C ASP A 69 -14.85 -26.72 -2.59
N SER A 70 -14.03 -27.23 -1.66
CA SER A 70 -13.89 -26.65 -0.31
C SER A 70 -13.48 -25.19 -0.34
N LEU A 71 -12.53 -24.80 -1.21
CA LEU A 71 -12.08 -23.42 -1.31
C LEU A 71 -13.17 -22.49 -1.91
N SER A 72 -13.99 -23.02 -2.82
CA SER A 72 -15.15 -22.29 -3.35
C SER A 72 -16.23 -22.10 -2.28
N ALA A 73 -16.55 -23.16 -1.51
CA ALA A 73 -17.50 -23.10 -0.42
C ALA A 73 -17.06 -22.12 0.67
N TRP A 74 -15.77 -22.14 1.03
CA TRP A 74 -15.23 -21.15 1.98
C TRP A 74 -15.31 -19.71 1.46
N ARG A 75 -15.05 -19.49 0.17
CA ARG A 75 -15.22 -18.18 -0.46
C ARG A 75 -16.65 -17.67 -0.34
N GLU A 76 -17.64 -18.53 -0.59
CA GLU A 76 -19.06 -18.20 -0.49
C GLU A 76 -19.46 -17.91 0.97
N GLN A 77 -18.95 -18.69 1.92
CA GLN A 77 -19.16 -18.41 3.35
C GLN A 77 -18.61 -17.04 3.73
N LEU A 78 -17.38 -16.70 3.33
CA LEU A 78 -16.79 -15.39 3.61
C LEU A 78 -17.61 -14.22 3.04
N LEU A 79 -18.24 -14.43 1.87
CA LEU A 79 -19.17 -13.43 1.30
C LEU A 79 -20.46 -13.33 2.10
N ALA A 80 -21.02 -14.46 2.55
CA ALA A 80 -22.22 -14.50 3.38
C ALA A 80 -21.98 -13.85 4.77
N GLU A 81 -20.77 -13.97 5.32
CA GLU A 81 -20.33 -13.28 6.53
C GLU A 81 -20.12 -11.76 6.33
N GLY A 82 -20.29 -11.24 5.11
CA GLY A 82 -20.20 -9.80 4.80
C GLY A 82 -18.79 -9.27 4.56
N PHE A 83 -17.80 -10.13 4.36
CA PHE A 83 -16.46 -9.66 4.03
C PHE A 83 -16.41 -8.99 2.67
N ALA A 84 -15.69 -7.86 2.58
CA ALA A 84 -15.46 -7.19 1.32
C ALA A 84 -14.74 -8.11 0.31
N ILE A 85 -15.13 -8.05 -0.97
CA ILE A 85 -14.59 -8.88 -2.07
C ILE A 85 -13.05 -8.86 -2.11
N ARG A 86 -12.43 -7.70 -1.86
CA ARG A 86 -10.97 -7.59 -1.79
C ARG A 86 -10.37 -8.45 -0.66
N THR A 87 -11.02 -8.48 0.50
CA THR A 87 -10.61 -9.30 1.65
C THR A 87 -10.78 -10.78 1.34
N VAL A 88 -11.92 -11.16 0.73
CA VAL A 88 -12.18 -12.53 0.28
C VAL A 88 -11.12 -12.99 -0.72
N ASN A 89 -10.84 -12.19 -1.76
CA ASN A 89 -9.80 -12.51 -2.73
C ASN A 89 -8.41 -12.64 -2.10
N CYS A 90 -8.06 -11.79 -1.12
CA CYS A 90 -6.80 -11.88 -0.40
C CYS A 90 -6.69 -13.21 0.36
N ARG A 91 -7.74 -13.60 1.10
CA ARG A 91 -7.78 -14.86 1.86
C ARG A 91 -7.71 -16.08 0.93
N VAL A 92 -8.52 -16.12 -0.13
CA VAL A 92 -8.50 -17.19 -1.14
C VAL A 92 -7.13 -17.29 -1.82
N SER A 93 -6.50 -16.16 -2.17
CA SER A 93 -5.16 -16.15 -2.76
C SER A 93 -4.09 -16.67 -1.79
N THR A 94 -4.24 -16.44 -0.48
CA THR A 94 -3.32 -16.96 0.53
C THR A 94 -3.39 -18.49 0.62
N VAL A 95 -4.61 -19.06 0.63
CA VAL A 95 -4.80 -20.51 0.60
C VAL A 95 -4.31 -21.10 -0.72
N SER A 96 -4.63 -20.46 -1.86
CA SER A 96 -4.14 -20.91 -3.18
C SER A 96 -2.61 -20.95 -3.25
N ALA A 97 -1.91 -20.00 -2.62
CA ALA A 97 -0.45 -20.01 -2.55
C ALA A 97 0.11 -21.18 -1.73
N LEU A 98 -0.56 -21.57 -0.62
CA LEU A 98 -0.23 -22.79 0.13
C LEU A 98 -0.45 -24.04 -0.74
N LEU A 99 -1.61 -24.15 -1.41
CA LEU A 99 -1.91 -25.29 -2.29
C LEU A 99 -0.91 -25.41 -3.45
N GLU A 100 -0.42 -24.28 -3.97
CA GLU A 100 0.64 -24.27 -4.97
C GLU A 100 1.97 -24.80 -4.40
N ALA A 101 2.31 -24.44 -3.15
CA ALA A 101 3.50 -24.93 -2.45
C ALA A 101 3.41 -26.43 -2.12
N MET A 102 2.19 -26.97 -1.96
CA MET A 102 1.88 -28.40 -1.77
C MET A 102 1.77 -29.17 -3.12
N ASP A 103 1.94 -28.49 -4.25
CA ASP A 103 1.69 -29.04 -5.61
C ASP A 103 0.26 -29.61 -5.79
N CYS A 104 -0.72 -28.94 -5.18
CA CYS A 104 -2.15 -29.32 -5.15
C CYS A 104 -3.02 -28.28 -5.87
N ARG A 105 -2.61 -27.86 -7.08
CA ARG A 105 -3.27 -26.78 -7.85
C ARG A 105 -4.70 -27.13 -8.27
N GLU A 106 -5.04 -28.38 -8.40
CA GLU A 106 -6.38 -28.86 -8.76
C GLU A 106 -7.47 -28.52 -7.73
N PHE A 107 -7.06 -28.13 -6.51
CA PHE A 107 -7.96 -27.68 -5.45
C PHE A 107 -8.11 -26.16 -5.37
N GLN A 108 -7.47 -25.42 -6.28
CA GLN A 108 -7.56 -23.96 -6.35
C GLN A 108 -8.87 -23.51 -7.02
N VAL A 109 -9.25 -22.25 -6.77
CA VAL A 109 -10.38 -21.61 -7.45
C VAL A 109 -9.88 -20.91 -8.72
N ASP A 110 -10.47 -21.20 -9.86
CA ASP A 110 -10.03 -20.69 -11.17
C ASP A 110 -10.19 -19.18 -11.36
N ARG A 111 -11.12 -18.54 -10.66
CA ARG A 111 -11.39 -17.11 -10.83
C ARG A 111 -11.44 -16.36 -9.52
N GLN A 112 -10.68 -15.26 -9.46
CA GLN A 112 -10.87 -14.23 -8.45
C GLN A 112 -12.17 -13.47 -8.74
N LEU A 113 -12.87 -13.09 -7.67
CA LEU A 113 -14.04 -12.21 -7.77
C LEU A 113 -13.59 -10.82 -8.23
N ARG A 114 -14.32 -10.24 -9.17
CA ARG A 114 -14.09 -8.84 -9.55
C ARG A 114 -14.76 -7.96 -8.50
N PRO A 115 -13.98 -7.15 -7.76
CA PRO A 115 -14.60 -6.17 -6.88
C PRO A 115 -15.37 -5.17 -7.74
N PRO A 116 -16.55 -4.70 -7.28
CA PRO A 116 -17.24 -3.61 -7.94
C PRO A 116 -16.26 -2.43 -8.09
N GLN A 117 -16.21 -1.85 -9.27
CA GLN A 117 -15.45 -0.64 -9.53
C GLN A 117 -16.19 0.54 -8.89
N PHE A 118 -16.08 0.66 -7.56
CA PHE A 118 -16.37 1.93 -6.92
C PHE A 118 -15.15 2.83 -7.17
N GLU A 119 -15.34 3.83 -7.99
CA GLU A 119 -14.42 4.95 -8.01
C GLU A 119 -14.53 5.61 -6.63
N ALA A 120 -13.54 5.33 -5.79
CA ALA A 120 -13.46 6.00 -4.49
C ALA A 120 -13.37 7.50 -4.77
N PRO A 121 -14.22 8.33 -4.16
CA PRO A 121 -14.24 9.76 -4.43
C PRO A 121 -12.84 10.35 -4.19
N GLU A 122 -12.29 10.96 -5.23
CA GLU A 122 -10.92 11.49 -5.18
C GLU A 122 -10.89 12.83 -4.43
N LEU A 123 -9.81 13.05 -3.69
CA LEU A 123 -9.52 14.32 -3.06
C LEU A 123 -9.08 15.32 -4.15
N THR A 124 -9.84 16.40 -4.30
CA THR A 124 -9.51 17.45 -5.27
C THR A 124 -8.38 18.37 -4.76
N ARG A 125 -7.70 19.05 -5.69
CA ARG A 125 -6.70 20.07 -5.34
C ARG A 125 -7.27 21.18 -4.44
N GLN A 126 -8.50 21.62 -4.69
CA GLN A 126 -9.16 22.64 -3.89
C GLN A 126 -9.45 22.16 -2.46
N GLU A 127 -9.96 20.94 -2.30
CA GLU A 127 -10.18 20.32 -1.00
C GLU A 127 -8.88 20.19 -0.20
N TYR A 128 -7.79 19.78 -0.85
CA TYR A 128 -6.47 19.71 -0.23
C TYR A 128 -5.97 21.09 0.24
N LEU A 129 -6.09 22.13 -0.60
CA LEU A 129 -5.73 23.48 -0.20
C LEU A 129 -6.54 23.98 0.99
N ARG A 130 -7.84 23.66 1.04
CA ARG A 130 -8.71 23.95 2.19
C ARG A 130 -8.21 23.21 3.45
N MET A 131 -7.78 21.94 3.35
CA MET A 131 -7.15 21.24 4.49
C MET A 131 -5.92 22.01 5.01
N LEU A 132 -5.04 22.44 4.14
CA LEU A 132 -3.83 23.17 4.56
C LEU A 132 -4.17 24.52 5.21
N GLN A 133 -5.16 25.25 4.68
CA GLN A 133 -5.64 26.50 5.25
C GLN A 133 -6.26 26.29 6.62
N THR A 134 -7.12 25.28 6.76
CA THR A 134 -7.74 24.91 8.04
C THR A 134 -6.68 24.56 9.09
N ALA A 135 -5.68 23.75 8.72
CA ALA A 135 -4.57 23.39 9.59
C ALA A 135 -3.79 24.61 10.08
N LYS A 136 -3.59 25.62 9.21
CA LYS A 136 -2.94 26.89 9.58
C LYS A 136 -3.77 27.71 10.57
N VAL A 137 -5.07 27.84 10.31
CA VAL A 137 -5.98 28.59 11.18
C VAL A 137 -6.12 27.96 12.57
N LEU A 138 -6.17 26.61 12.62
CA LEU A 138 -6.26 25.85 13.87
C LEU A 138 -4.91 25.59 14.54
N GLU A 139 -3.82 26.10 13.98
CA GLU A 139 -2.45 25.87 14.43
C GLU A 139 -2.06 24.37 14.51
N ASP A 140 -2.77 23.50 13.77
CA ASP A 140 -2.44 22.07 13.67
C ASP A 140 -1.22 21.86 12.79
N ARG A 141 -0.05 22.19 13.34
CA ARG A 141 1.23 22.05 12.64
C ARG A 141 1.50 20.61 12.20
N ARG A 142 1.11 19.62 13.02
CA ARG A 142 1.35 18.20 12.71
C ARG A 142 0.50 17.75 11.55
N GLY A 143 -0.81 18.01 11.58
CA GLY A 143 -1.71 17.69 10.46
C GLY A 143 -1.28 18.38 9.17
N TYR A 144 -0.90 19.67 9.25
CA TYR A 144 -0.39 20.44 8.11
C TYR A 144 0.80 19.75 7.44
N VAL A 145 1.87 19.47 8.21
CA VAL A 145 3.11 18.92 7.67
C VAL A 145 2.93 17.49 7.17
N LEU A 146 2.12 16.67 7.85
CA LEU A 146 1.77 15.32 7.39
C LEU A 146 1.00 15.35 6.07
N ALA A 147 -0.06 16.16 5.96
CA ALA A 147 -0.85 16.29 4.74
C ALA A 147 0.03 16.78 3.57
N LYS A 148 0.86 17.81 3.82
CA LYS A 148 1.78 18.35 2.82
C LYS A 148 2.82 17.32 2.38
N LEU A 149 3.42 16.57 3.31
CA LEU A 149 4.38 15.51 3.01
C LEU A 149 3.79 14.46 2.05
N PHE A 150 2.64 13.87 2.41
CA PHE A 150 2.04 12.80 1.60
C PHE A 150 1.56 13.29 0.23
N ALA A 151 0.98 14.49 0.15
CA ALA A 151 0.52 15.07 -1.11
C ALA A 151 1.64 15.55 -2.03
N THR A 152 2.82 15.88 -1.47
CA THR A 152 3.95 16.37 -2.27
C THR A 152 4.89 15.24 -2.70
N THR A 153 5.01 14.17 -1.90
CA THR A 153 6.02 13.12 -2.12
C THR A 153 5.44 11.77 -2.51
N GLY A 154 4.15 11.54 -2.26
CA GLY A 154 3.53 10.23 -2.46
C GLY A 154 4.05 9.12 -1.54
N LEU A 155 4.84 9.43 -0.51
CA LEU A 155 5.37 8.46 0.45
C LEU A 155 4.27 7.63 1.12
N ALA A 156 4.55 6.37 1.43
CA ALA A 156 3.66 5.55 2.24
C ALA A 156 3.82 5.89 3.73
N VAL A 157 2.80 5.57 4.54
CA VAL A 157 2.90 5.76 6.00
C VAL A 157 4.04 4.93 6.60
N SER A 158 4.32 3.76 6.03
CA SER A 158 5.46 2.90 6.42
C SER A 158 6.83 3.56 6.24
N ASP A 159 6.91 4.57 5.37
CA ASP A 159 8.17 5.25 5.06
C ASP A 159 8.40 6.46 6.00
N LEU A 160 7.40 6.80 6.82
CA LEU A 160 7.47 7.96 7.72
C LEU A 160 8.67 7.93 8.69
N PRO A 161 9.10 6.78 9.24
CA PRO A 161 10.31 6.70 10.06
C PRO A 161 11.60 7.09 9.32
N LEU A 162 11.62 6.98 8.00
CA LEU A 162 12.76 7.36 7.16
C LEU A 162 12.85 8.89 6.93
N VAL A 163 11.79 9.62 7.25
CA VAL A 163 11.76 11.09 7.15
C VAL A 163 12.44 11.67 8.37
N THR A 164 13.76 11.86 8.26
CA THR A 164 14.61 12.40 9.32
C THR A 164 14.99 13.86 9.05
N VAL A 165 15.55 14.51 10.06
CA VAL A 165 16.06 15.89 9.95
C VAL A 165 17.16 15.98 8.89
N GLU A 166 18.01 14.95 8.81
CA GLU A 166 19.11 14.86 7.84
C GLU A 166 18.56 14.73 6.41
N VAL A 167 17.54 13.88 6.22
CA VAL A 167 16.84 13.72 4.94
C VAL A 167 16.15 15.02 4.51
N ALA A 168 15.49 15.71 5.45
CA ALA A 168 14.86 17.00 5.17
C ALA A 168 15.88 18.08 4.77
N LYS A 169 17.06 18.12 5.41
CA LYS A 169 18.16 19.01 5.03
C LYS A 169 18.76 18.66 3.68
N ALA A 170 18.92 17.37 3.38
CA ALA A 170 19.45 16.90 2.09
C ALA A 170 18.46 17.07 0.93
N GLY A 171 17.17 17.31 1.21
CA GLY A 171 16.13 17.47 0.22
C GLY A 171 15.79 16.21 -0.59
N ARG A 172 16.25 15.05 -0.16
CA ARG A 172 16.05 13.76 -0.85
C ARG A 172 16.06 12.58 0.10
N LEU A 173 15.20 11.60 -0.17
CA LEU A 173 15.11 10.32 0.50
C LEU A 173 15.44 9.20 -0.49
N LEU A 174 16.39 8.33 -0.14
CA LEU A 174 16.68 7.11 -0.88
C LEU A 174 15.80 5.98 -0.35
N LYS A 175 14.95 5.42 -1.23
CA LYS A 175 14.09 4.29 -0.93
C LYS A 175 14.37 3.16 -1.91
N GLY A 176 15.27 2.27 -1.54
CA GLY A 176 15.77 1.24 -2.44
C GLY A 176 16.49 1.86 -3.64
N ARG A 177 15.90 1.75 -4.84
CA ARG A 177 16.43 2.36 -6.08
C ARG A 177 15.75 3.68 -6.44
N GLU A 178 14.73 4.07 -5.70
CA GLU A 178 13.93 5.28 -5.95
C GLU A 178 14.48 6.44 -5.13
N ILE A 179 14.56 7.62 -5.75
CA ILE A 179 14.91 8.88 -5.08
C ILE A 179 13.64 9.72 -4.98
N VAL A 180 13.17 9.94 -3.77
CA VAL A 180 12.06 10.86 -3.49
C VAL A 180 12.63 12.23 -3.16
N ARG A 181 12.30 13.24 -3.97
CA ARG A 181 12.77 14.63 -3.78
C ARG A 181 11.81 15.40 -2.88
N PHE A 182 12.38 16.23 -2.02
CA PHE A 182 11.63 17.15 -1.15
C PHE A 182 11.83 18.58 -1.67
N PRO A 183 10.79 19.22 -2.25
CA PRO A 183 10.87 20.63 -2.65
C PRO A 183 11.20 21.53 -1.46
N GLU A 184 11.86 22.67 -1.69
CA GLU A 184 12.34 23.61 -0.66
C GLU A 184 11.25 24.02 0.34
N GLY A 185 10.04 24.32 -0.15
CA GLY A 185 8.92 24.67 0.72
C GLY A 185 8.45 23.53 1.64
N LEU A 186 8.70 22.25 1.28
CA LEU A 186 8.45 21.12 2.16
C LEU A 186 9.60 20.94 3.16
N GLN A 187 10.86 21.12 2.71
CA GLN A 187 12.03 21.05 3.59
C GLN A 187 11.92 22.06 4.72
N THR A 188 11.60 23.32 4.36
CA THR A 188 11.41 24.41 5.33
C THR A 188 10.35 24.06 6.39
N ASP A 189 9.19 23.56 5.97
CA ASP A 189 8.11 23.20 6.88
C ASP A 189 8.50 22.02 7.79
N LEU A 190 9.16 20.99 7.24
CA LEU A 190 9.65 19.83 8.01
C LEU A 190 10.67 20.24 9.07
N LEU A 191 11.65 21.06 8.69
CA LEU A 191 12.71 21.53 9.60
C LEU A 191 12.15 22.46 10.68
N ALA A 192 11.21 23.36 10.33
CA ALA A 192 10.53 24.21 11.29
C ALA A 192 9.72 23.39 12.29
N TYR A 193 8.98 22.37 11.82
CA TYR A 193 8.23 21.45 12.66
C TYR A 193 9.16 20.63 13.58
N ALA A 194 10.28 20.11 13.05
CA ALA A 194 11.27 19.37 13.83
C ALA A 194 11.85 20.23 14.95
N LYS A 195 12.27 21.46 14.62
CA LYS A 195 12.83 22.42 15.59
C LYS A 195 11.83 22.77 16.71
N GLN A 196 10.55 23.01 16.35
CA GLN A 196 9.49 23.32 17.31
C GLN A 196 9.24 22.15 18.29
N ASN A 197 9.46 20.90 17.87
CA ASN A 197 9.33 19.71 18.71
C ASN A 197 10.66 19.28 19.36
N GLY A 198 11.68 20.15 19.38
CA GLY A 198 12.99 19.88 19.98
C GLY A 198 13.80 18.79 19.27
N ARG A 199 13.51 18.52 17.99
CA ARG A 199 14.21 17.51 17.19
C ARG A 199 15.28 18.15 16.32
N LEU A 200 16.54 17.93 16.66
CA LEU A 200 17.69 18.43 15.91
C LEU A 200 18.27 17.38 14.96
N THR A 201 18.03 16.09 15.25
CA THR A 201 18.50 14.92 14.48
C THR A 201 17.47 13.81 14.52
N GLY A 202 17.59 12.84 13.61
CA GLY A 202 16.78 11.63 13.54
C GLY A 202 15.34 11.86 13.06
N THR A 203 14.45 10.91 13.34
CA THR A 203 13.07 10.89 12.87
C THR A 203 12.27 12.10 13.32
N ILE A 204 11.65 12.81 12.36
CA ILE A 204 10.87 14.04 12.61
C ILE A 204 9.54 13.72 13.28
N PHE A 205 8.85 12.67 12.83
CA PHE A 205 7.51 12.32 13.28
C PHE A 205 7.56 11.24 14.35
N THR A 206 7.45 11.65 15.60
CA THR A 206 7.49 10.76 16.76
C THR A 206 6.30 10.94 17.68
N GLN A 207 6.03 9.93 18.47
CA GLN A 207 5.13 9.98 19.62
C GLN A 207 5.78 10.74 20.79
N LYS A 208 5.01 11.00 21.85
CA LYS A 208 5.53 11.64 23.08
C LYS A 208 6.67 10.87 23.73
N ASN A 209 6.65 9.53 23.62
CA ASN A 209 7.69 8.63 24.14
C ASN A 209 8.94 8.51 23.23
N GLY A 210 9.00 9.27 22.12
CA GLY A 210 10.12 9.25 21.17
C GLY A 210 10.06 8.16 20.10
N SER A 211 9.14 7.18 20.19
CA SER A 211 8.98 6.16 19.16
C SER A 211 8.35 6.75 17.88
N PRO A 212 8.57 6.16 16.69
CA PRO A 212 7.94 6.60 15.45
C PRO A 212 6.41 6.62 15.54
N LEU A 213 5.75 7.53 14.82
CA LEU A 213 4.30 7.57 14.73
C LEU A 213 3.76 6.28 14.10
N MET A 214 2.75 5.68 14.75
CA MET A 214 2.06 4.50 14.23
C MET A 214 1.09 4.89 13.10
N ARG A 215 0.84 3.94 12.20
CA ARG A 215 -0.08 4.13 11.07
C ARG A 215 -1.47 4.59 11.49
N THR A 216 -2.00 4.03 12.58
CA THR A 216 -3.31 4.40 13.14
C THR A 216 -3.36 5.85 13.56
N GLN A 217 -2.31 6.34 14.22
CA GLN A 217 -2.21 7.73 14.66
C GLN A 217 -2.15 8.70 13.47
N VAL A 218 -1.35 8.38 12.44
CA VAL A 218 -1.31 9.17 11.20
C VAL A 218 -2.68 9.27 10.56
N SER A 219 -3.42 8.15 10.48
CA SER A 219 -4.79 8.14 9.96
C SER A 219 -5.72 9.06 10.76
N VAL A 220 -5.64 9.00 12.09
CA VAL A 220 -6.45 9.87 12.98
C VAL A 220 -6.13 11.36 12.73
N TYR A 221 -4.87 11.75 12.62
CA TYR A 221 -4.50 13.15 12.33
C TYR A 221 -5.05 13.63 11.00
N ILE A 222 -4.94 12.84 9.94
CA ILE A 222 -5.44 13.22 8.61
C ILE A 222 -6.97 13.25 8.59
N GLN A 223 -7.65 12.30 9.23
CA GLN A 223 -9.11 12.28 9.33
C GLN A 223 -9.64 13.47 10.11
N LYS A 224 -9.03 13.79 11.27
CA LYS A 224 -9.40 14.96 12.06
C LYS A 224 -9.26 16.23 11.24
N LEU A 225 -8.13 16.43 10.59
CA LEU A 225 -7.89 17.59 9.73
C LEU A 225 -8.91 17.66 8.59
N GLY A 226 -9.29 16.53 8.01
CA GLY A 226 -10.35 16.46 6.99
C GLY A 226 -11.72 16.87 7.53
N GLN A 227 -12.09 16.41 8.73
CA GLN A 227 -13.32 16.81 9.41
C GLN A 227 -13.36 18.32 9.68
N ASP A 228 -12.27 18.86 10.24
CA ASP A 228 -12.13 20.29 10.52
C ASP A 228 -12.24 21.14 9.23
N ALA A 229 -11.73 20.61 8.11
CA ALA A 229 -11.82 21.22 6.78
C ALA A 229 -13.15 20.93 6.04
N ARG A 230 -14.11 20.25 6.68
CA ARG A 230 -15.39 19.85 6.10
C ARG A 230 -15.23 19.03 4.80
N ILE A 231 -14.32 18.06 4.83
CA ILE A 231 -14.08 17.12 3.73
C ILE A 231 -14.70 15.78 4.10
N PRO A 232 -15.37 15.08 3.16
CA PRO A 232 -15.90 13.74 3.38
C PRO A 232 -14.84 12.77 3.91
N VAL A 233 -15.21 11.94 4.88
CA VAL A 233 -14.28 11.01 5.57
C VAL A 233 -13.59 10.06 4.58
N GLU A 234 -14.29 9.66 3.52
CA GLU A 234 -13.78 8.78 2.47
C GLU A 234 -12.60 9.39 1.71
N LYS A 235 -12.54 10.74 1.63
CA LYS A 235 -11.46 11.50 0.98
C LYS A 235 -10.35 11.91 1.95
N ALA A 236 -10.64 11.98 3.25
CA ALA A 236 -9.69 12.45 4.26
C ALA A 236 -8.77 11.33 4.76
N ASN A 237 -7.92 10.81 3.90
CA ASN A 237 -7.00 9.73 4.24
C ASN A 237 -5.67 9.83 3.45
N VAL A 238 -4.63 9.16 3.94
CA VAL A 238 -3.30 9.19 3.32
C VAL A 238 -3.30 8.64 1.89
N ARG A 239 -4.18 7.67 1.59
CA ARG A 239 -4.29 7.12 0.23
C ARG A 239 -4.76 8.18 -0.76
N ALA A 240 -5.76 8.98 -0.39
CA ALA A 240 -6.27 10.07 -1.23
C ALA A 240 -5.19 11.16 -1.47
N LEU A 241 -4.42 11.54 -0.43
CA LEU A 241 -3.28 12.46 -0.59
C LEU A 241 -2.21 11.92 -1.55
N ARG A 242 -1.91 10.62 -1.47
CA ARG A 242 -0.97 9.97 -2.39
C ARG A 242 -1.51 9.85 -3.82
N GLN A 243 -2.82 9.66 -3.98
CA GLN A 243 -3.46 9.69 -5.30
C GLN A 243 -3.40 11.09 -5.90
N LEU A 244 -3.63 12.14 -5.11
CA LEU A 244 -3.47 13.53 -5.52
C LEU A 244 -2.04 13.81 -6.03
N HIS A 245 -1.01 13.30 -5.33
CA HIS A 245 0.38 13.38 -5.81
C HIS A 245 0.56 12.70 -7.16
N LYS A 246 0.08 11.46 -7.30
CA LYS A 246 0.20 10.70 -8.55
C LYS A 246 -0.49 11.41 -9.72
N ALA A 247 -1.69 11.93 -9.49
CA ALA A 247 -2.42 12.69 -10.50
C ALA A 247 -1.67 13.96 -10.91
N ALA A 248 -1.07 14.68 -9.93
CA ALA A 248 -0.27 15.86 -10.21
C ALA A 248 0.99 15.53 -11.03
N VAL A 249 1.70 14.44 -10.71
CA VAL A 249 2.87 13.99 -11.48
C VAL A 249 2.46 13.59 -12.90
N ALA A 250 1.41 12.78 -13.04
CA ALA A 250 0.91 12.39 -14.37
C ALA A 250 0.49 13.58 -15.24
N ALA A 251 -0.14 14.60 -14.63
CA ALA A 251 -0.50 15.83 -15.33
C ALA A 251 0.75 16.63 -15.77
N ILE A 252 1.80 16.66 -14.95
CA ILE A 252 3.07 17.32 -15.31
C ILE A 252 3.77 16.56 -16.45
N GLU A 253 3.82 15.22 -16.38
CA GLU A 253 4.39 14.37 -17.42
C GLU A 253 3.67 14.56 -18.75
N ALA A 254 2.32 14.52 -18.76
CA ALA A 254 1.52 14.75 -19.96
C ALA A 254 1.74 16.14 -20.56
N ASN A 255 1.85 17.19 -19.74
CA ASN A 255 2.17 18.54 -20.21
C ASN A 255 3.59 18.63 -20.77
N PHE A 256 4.55 17.93 -20.18
CA PHE A 256 5.92 17.90 -20.69
C PHE A 256 5.99 17.22 -22.05
N ASP A 257 5.35 16.06 -22.22
CA ASP A 257 5.28 15.37 -23.51
C ASP A 257 4.65 16.26 -24.60
N LEU A 258 3.58 16.97 -24.28
CA LEU A 258 2.95 17.92 -25.19
C LEU A 258 3.92 19.06 -25.60
N LEU A 259 4.64 19.63 -24.66
CA LEU A 259 5.63 20.69 -24.93
C LEU A 259 6.78 20.18 -25.80
N VAL A 260 7.25 18.95 -25.57
CA VAL A 260 8.29 18.32 -26.41
C VAL A 260 7.76 18.12 -27.82
N GLN A 261 6.56 17.60 -27.98
CA GLN A 261 5.93 17.42 -29.29
C GLN A 261 5.80 18.76 -30.06
N GLN A 262 5.32 19.81 -29.42
CA GLN A 262 5.21 21.15 -30.01
C GLN A 262 6.58 21.73 -30.42
N ALA A 263 7.61 21.44 -29.63
CA ALA A 263 8.96 21.87 -29.95
C ALA A 263 9.49 21.17 -31.23
N TYR A 264 9.25 19.85 -31.36
CA TYR A 264 9.60 19.10 -32.56
C TYR A 264 8.82 19.57 -33.79
N GLU A 265 7.51 19.81 -33.67
CA GLU A 265 6.68 20.33 -34.76
C GLU A 265 7.23 21.68 -35.29
N ARG A 266 7.63 22.62 -34.40
CA ARG A 266 8.24 23.86 -34.79
C ARG A 266 9.57 23.67 -35.52
N GLN A 267 10.43 22.76 -35.07
CA GLN A 267 11.69 22.46 -35.77
C GLN A 267 11.43 21.93 -37.17
N LEU A 268 10.45 21.03 -37.33
CA LEU A 268 10.08 20.53 -38.66
C LEU A 268 9.53 21.63 -39.58
N GLU A 269 8.71 22.55 -39.05
CA GLU A 269 8.23 23.73 -39.82
C GLU A 269 9.38 24.64 -40.27
N GLU A 270 10.37 24.87 -39.39
CA GLU A 270 11.57 25.62 -39.72
C GLU A 270 12.39 24.94 -40.81
N GLU A 271 12.57 23.61 -40.75
CA GLU A 271 13.26 22.83 -41.79
C GLU A 271 12.53 22.89 -43.14
N VAL A 272 11.20 22.81 -43.16
CA VAL A 272 10.39 22.95 -44.37
C VAL A 272 10.51 24.38 -44.94
N SER A 273 10.51 25.41 -44.07
CA SER A 273 10.65 26.81 -44.52
C SER A 273 12.04 27.15 -45.01
N ALA A 274 13.07 26.42 -44.59
CA ALA A 274 14.46 26.59 -45.03
C ALA A 274 14.73 26.02 -46.44
N GLY A 275 13.73 25.40 -47.11
CA GLY A 275 13.75 25.11 -48.54
C GLY A 275 14.48 23.85 -48.95
N TRP A 276 14.02 22.74 -48.45
CA TRP A 276 14.31 21.42 -49.04
C TRP A 276 13.18 21.01 -49.96
#